data_4052de076140b1168958aedc4bb9f9f8
#
_entry.id   4052de076140b1168958aedc4bb9f9f8
#
_cell.length_a   1.000
_cell.length_b   1.000
_cell.length_c   1.000
_cell.angle_alpha   90.00
_cell.angle_beta   90.00
_cell.angle_gamma   90.00
#
_symmetry.space_group_name_H-M   'P 1'
#
loop_
_entity.id
_entity.type
_entity.pdbx_description
1 polymer ?
#
loop_
_entity_poly.entity_id
_entity_poly.type
_entity_poly.pdbx_seq_one_letter_code
_entity_poly.pdbx_strand_id
1 'polypeptide(L)'
;MKNLTYSLIMASALANGQAIAQERPNIILFLVDDMGVMDTSVPFLTDAEGKVQTYPLNEWYHTPHMERLAEQGIRFSTFYAQSVSSPSRTSIMTGQNAARHRTTNWINSESNNRTTYGPPEWNWEGLTNDMPVYPKLLQEAGYRTIHVGKAHFGCIGSEGEDPRNVGFDVNIGGNSIGQPGSYYGEWGYGWIKGNKTRAVPGLDKYHGSDVFLTDALTFEAEREMEKAIKEGKPFYLNMSHYAVHQPFEADKRYIDRYKGSKRGGQAEAFATLVEGMDKSLGDLMEKLEKLGVAENTLILFLGDNGGDAPLGGAADYGSSAPLRGKKGSEYEGGVRVPFIAAWAKLDKNNKFQKEYPIAQNTIQLQQGTVMDLYPTILSVAGVDTPKGYALDGSNLKKLLQGKKDKKHRDDFLMHFPHGEHRANYFTTYRAGDWKLIYYYNPDTTGEPSWKLYNLKEDPFEQTDVAETNPQIVGKMIKAMKKRLESENALYPVDEKGNSLEPNIKNINL
;
A
#
# COMPACT_ATOMS: atom_id res chain seq x y z
N MET A 1 -0.70 55.20 4.50
CA MET A 1 -2.10 54.97 4.91
C MET A 1 -2.80 53.84 4.15
N LYS A 2 -2.06 52.86 3.58
CA LYS A 2 -2.67 51.70 2.89
C LYS A 2 -2.50 50.37 3.63
N ASN A 3 -1.72 50.31 4.72
CA ASN A 3 -1.42 49.07 5.43
C ASN A 3 -2.24 48.82 6.72
N LEU A 4 -3.13 49.77 7.10
CA LEU A 4 -3.98 49.62 8.29
C LEU A 4 -5.34 48.95 7.99
N THR A 5 -5.77 48.95 6.72
CA THR A 5 -7.10 48.42 6.33
C THR A 5 -7.13 46.89 6.20
N TYR A 6 -6.00 46.25 5.91
CA TYR A 6 -5.94 44.79 5.79
C TYR A 6 -5.92 44.04 7.14
N SER A 7 -5.36 44.68 8.17
CA SER A 7 -5.33 44.05 9.51
C SER A 7 -6.68 44.09 10.24
N LEU A 8 -7.57 45.03 9.91
CA LEU A 8 -8.92 45.05 10.52
C LEU A 8 -9.91 44.05 9.88
N ILE A 9 -9.69 43.68 8.60
CA ILE A 9 -10.56 42.74 7.90
C ILE A 9 -10.29 41.29 8.38
N MET A 10 -9.05 40.96 8.74
CA MET A 10 -8.72 39.65 9.31
C MET A 10 -9.23 39.46 10.74
N ALA A 11 -9.26 40.54 11.54
CA ALA A 11 -9.75 40.44 12.94
C ALA A 11 -11.28 40.31 13.02
N SER A 12 -12.03 40.79 12.02
CA SER A 12 -13.51 40.66 12.02
C SER A 12 -14.01 39.30 11.50
N ALA A 13 -13.20 38.56 10.72
CA ALA A 13 -13.58 37.22 10.25
C ALA A 13 -13.50 36.14 11.35
N LEU A 14 -12.67 36.35 12.36
CA LEU A 14 -12.55 35.45 13.53
C LEU A 14 -13.70 35.58 14.52
N ALA A 15 -14.47 36.69 14.49
CA ALA A 15 -15.57 36.94 15.42
C ALA A 15 -16.92 36.34 14.96
N ASN A 16 -17.08 35.94 13.71
CA ASN A 16 -18.36 35.54 13.13
C ASN A 16 -18.52 34.02 12.86
N GLY A 17 -17.60 33.17 13.33
CA GLY A 17 -17.76 31.72 13.18
C GLY A 17 -17.94 31.23 11.73
N GLN A 18 -17.63 32.06 10.71
CA GLN A 18 -17.61 31.62 9.32
C GLN A 18 -16.38 30.76 9.11
N ALA A 19 -16.60 29.45 8.95
CA ALA A 19 -15.55 28.53 8.48
C ALA A 19 -14.94 29.12 7.18
N ILE A 20 -13.64 29.43 7.22
CA ILE A 20 -12.91 29.80 6.01
C ILE A 20 -13.09 28.61 5.05
N ALA A 21 -13.70 28.84 3.89
CA ALA A 21 -13.93 27.81 2.91
C ALA A 21 -12.58 27.20 2.52
N GLN A 22 -12.38 25.94 2.81
CA GLN A 22 -11.15 25.23 2.50
C GLN A 22 -10.90 25.26 0.98
N GLU A 23 -9.72 25.71 0.56
CA GLU A 23 -9.40 25.84 -0.87
C GLU A 23 -9.10 24.50 -1.53
N ARG A 24 -8.65 23.52 -0.77
CA ARG A 24 -8.24 22.17 -1.20
C ARG A 24 -8.92 21.09 -0.37
N PRO A 25 -9.18 19.88 -0.92
CA PRO A 25 -9.76 18.79 -0.15
C PRO A 25 -8.74 18.21 0.82
N ASN A 26 -9.22 17.58 1.90
CA ASN A 26 -8.39 16.71 2.72
C ASN A 26 -8.22 15.35 2.02
N ILE A 27 -7.11 14.69 2.31
CA ILE A 27 -6.79 13.39 1.74
C ILE A 27 -6.31 12.47 2.86
N ILE A 28 -6.89 11.28 2.95
CA ILE A 28 -6.43 10.19 3.80
C ILE A 28 -5.96 9.04 2.91
N LEU A 29 -4.71 8.67 3.04
CA LEU A 29 -4.21 7.38 2.59
C LEU A 29 -4.25 6.43 3.78
N PHE A 30 -5.19 5.47 3.77
CA PHE A 30 -5.35 4.46 4.79
C PHE A 30 -4.65 3.18 4.33
N LEU A 31 -3.43 2.97 4.82
CA LEU A 31 -2.55 1.89 4.42
C LEU A 31 -2.48 0.82 5.49
N VAL A 32 -2.73 -0.43 5.12
CA VAL A 32 -2.75 -1.59 6.02
C VAL A 32 -1.58 -2.51 5.70
N ASP A 33 -0.78 -2.83 6.72
CA ASP A 33 0.39 -3.69 6.60
C ASP A 33 -0.01 -5.16 6.45
N ASP A 34 0.50 -5.84 5.44
CA ASP A 34 0.27 -7.27 5.16
C ASP A 34 -1.19 -7.67 4.90
N MET A 35 -2.02 -6.75 4.43
CA MET A 35 -3.41 -7.03 4.07
C MET A 35 -3.55 -7.34 2.58
N GLY A 36 -3.82 -8.58 2.25
CA GLY A 36 -4.15 -9.01 0.88
C GLY A 36 -5.61 -8.77 0.52
N VAL A 37 -5.90 -8.87 -0.77
CA VAL A 37 -7.23 -8.61 -1.34
C VAL A 37 -8.33 -9.53 -0.79
N MET A 38 -7.95 -10.65 -0.17
CA MET A 38 -8.90 -11.62 0.41
C MET A 38 -9.08 -11.47 1.92
N ASP A 39 -8.33 -10.58 2.60
CA ASP A 39 -8.37 -10.41 4.05
C ASP A 39 -9.48 -9.44 4.51
N THR A 40 -10.68 -9.57 3.93
CA THR A 40 -11.81 -8.65 4.16
C THR A 40 -13.13 -9.33 3.82
N SER A 41 -14.24 -8.82 4.37
CA SER A 41 -15.59 -9.22 3.95
C SER A 41 -16.03 -8.58 2.63
N VAL A 42 -15.35 -7.52 2.16
CA VAL A 42 -15.63 -6.89 0.87
C VAL A 42 -15.16 -7.79 -0.29
N PRO A 43 -16.03 -8.22 -1.19
CA PRO A 43 -15.62 -9.03 -2.34
C PRO A 43 -15.01 -8.15 -3.43
N PHE A 44 -13.76 -8.44 -3.80
CA PHE A 44 -13.01 -7.73 -4.84
C PHE A 44 -12.89 -8.54 -6.14
N LEU A 45 -12.89 -9.87 -6.06
CA LEU A 45 -12.69 -10.72 -7.22
C LEU A 45 -13.95 -10.78 -8.07
N THR A 46 -13.75 -10.92 -9.38
CA THR A 46 -14.84 -11.04 -10.37
C THR A 46 -14.63 -12.28 -11.23
N ASP A 47 -15.73 -12.78 -11.80
CA ASP A 47 -15.66 -13.76 -12.88
C ASP A 47 -15.23 -13.11 -14.22
N ALA A 48 -15.19 -13.91 -15.27
CA ALA A 48 -14.79 -13.48 -16.61
C ALA A 48 -15.73 -12.41 -17.22
N GLU A 49 -16.98 -12.36 -16.79
CA GLU A 49 -18.00 -11.40 -17.19
C GLU A 49 -17.93 -10.11 -16.37
N GLY A 50 -17.04 -10.03 -15.36
CA GLY A 50 -16.88 -8.89 -14.47
C GLY A 50 -17.87 -8.86 -13.31
N LYS A 51 -18.61 -9.94 -13.07
CA LYS A 51 -19.53 -10.06 -11.93
C LYS A 51 -18.77 -10.43 -10.66
N VAL A 52 -19.05 -9.70 -9.60
CA VAL A 52 -18.44 -9.90 -8.27
C VAL A 52 -18.70 -11.30 -7.74
N GLN A 53 -17.64 -11.92 -7.19
CA GLN A 53 -17.68 -13.25 -6.59
C GLN A 53 -17.30 -13.17 -5.11
N THR A 54 -18.03 -13.91 -4.28
CA THR A 54 -17.77 -14.06 -2.85
C THR A 54 -17.13 -15.42 -2.58
N TYR A 55 -16.13 -15.45 -1.71
CA TYR A 55 -15.37 -16.64 -1.36
C TYR A 55 -15.38 -16.86 0.17
N PRO A 56 -15.05 -18.07 0.66
CA PRO A 56 -15.11 -18.40 2.10
C PRO A 56 -14.27 -17.50 3.02
N LEU A 57 -13.24 -16.83 2.52
CA LEU A 57 -12.48 -15.84 3.30
C LEU A 57 -13.30 -14.55 3.49
N ASN A 58 -14.05 -14.10 2.48
CA ASN A 58 -14.91 -12.94 2.62
C ASN A 58 -16.05 -13.16 3.64
N GLU A 59 -16.52 -14.40 3.78
CA GLU A 59 -17.54 -14.76 4.78
C GLU A 59 -16.96 -14.87 6.20
N TRP A 60 -15.66 -15.09 6.31
CA TRP A 60 -15.00 -15.28 7.62
C TRP A 60 -14.59 -13.97 8.27
N TYR A 61 -14.05 -13.02 7.48
CA TYR A 61 -13.68 -11.70 7.99
C TYR A 61 -14.91 -10.83 8.23
N HIS A 62 -14.78 -9.86 9.14
CA HIS A 62 -15.83 -8.90 9.47
C HIS A 62 -15.28 -7.47 9.37
N THR A 63 -15.59 -6.80 8.25
CA THR A 63 -15.08 -5.47 7.93
C THR A 63 -16.20 -4.51 7.46
N PRO A 64 -17.20 -4.19 8.34
CA PRO A 64 -18.37 -3.42 7.94
C PRO A 64 -18.06 -1.97 7.54
N HIS A 65 -16.97 -1.39 8.03
CA HIS A 65 -16.59 -0.03 7.63
C HIS A 65 -15.93 0.01 6.26
N MET A 66 -15.17 -1.03 5.89
CA MET A 66 -14.72 -1.20 4.50
C MET A 66 -15.89 -1.44 3.55
N GLU A 67 -16.91 -2.20 3.96
CA GLU A 67 -18.15 -2.37 3.17
C GLU A 67 -18.82 -1.02 2.95
N ARG A 68 -19.01 -0.23 4.00
CA ARG A 68 -19.56 1.13 3.93
C ARG A 68 -18.74 2.02 2.98
N LEU A 69 -17.42 1.99 3.08
CA LEU A 69 -16.54 2.78 2.21
C LEU A 69 -16.68 2.34 0.73
N ALA A 70 -16.76 1.03 0.47
CA ALA A 70 -16.93 0.47 -0.87
C ALA A 70 -18.30 0.83 -1.49
N GLU A 71 -19.35 0.90 -0.69
CA GLU A 71 -20.69 1.36 -1.11
C GLU A 71 -20.70 2.85 -1.48
N GLN A 72 -19.92 3.67 -0.77
CA GLN A 72 -19.80 5.10 -1.05
C GLN A 72 -18.89 5.41 -2.24
N GLY A 73 -18.05 4.47 -2.65
CA GLY A 73 -17.02 4.68 -3.64
C GLY A 73 -16.86 3.57 -4.66
N ILE A 74 -15.65 3.47 -5.16
CA ILE A 74 -15.24 2.48 -6.15
C ILE A 74 -14.15 1.59 -5.58
N ARG A 75 -14.24 0.28 -5.82
CA ARG A 75 -13.17 -0.68 -5.55
C ARG A 75 -12.62 -1.26 -6.85
N PHE A 76 -11.38 -1.72 -6.81
CA PHE A 76 -10.75 -2.32 -7.99
C PHE A 76 -10.72 -3.84 -7.86
N SER A 77 -11.14 -4.56 -8.90
CA SER A 77 -11.01 -6.02 -8.93
C SER A 77 -9.55 -6.46 -8.95
N THR A 78 -8.68 -5.62 -9.50
CA THR A 78 -7.24 -5.85 -9.56
C THR A 78 -6.49 -4.56 -9.22
N PHE A 79 -5.80 -4.56 -8.08
CA PHE A 79 -4.88 -3.50 -7.70
C PHE A 79 -3.60 -4.14 -7.20
N TYR A 80 -2.46 -3.71 -7.75
CA TYR A 80 -1.17 -4.32 -7.48
C TYR A 80 -0.29 -3.48 -6.57
N ALA A 81 0.33 -4.15 -5.61
CA ALA A 81 1.47 -3.67 -4.85
C ALA A 81 2.72 -4.48 -5.19
N GLN A 82 3.86 -4.14 -4.62
CA GLN A 82 5.04 -5.01 -4.63
C GLN A 82 4.83 -6.15 -3.62
N SER A 83 5.66 -7.19 -3.65
CA SER A 83 5.42 -8.37 -2.83
C SER A 83 5.79 -8.22 -1.35
N VAL A 84 6.46 -7.13 -0.98
CA VAL A 84 6.84 -6.80 0.41
C VAL A 84 6.75 -5.29 0.68
N SER A 85 6.78 -4.91 1.98
CA SER A 85 6.42 -3.56 2.45
C SER A 85 7.29 -2.43 1.88
N SER A 86 8.63 -2.44 2.06
CA SER A 86 9.47 -1.27 1.70
C SER A 86 9.41 -0.91 0.22
N PRO A 87 9.48 -1.87 -0.75
CA PRO A 87 9.28 -1.57 -2.15
C PRO A 87 7.95 -0.88 -2.46
N SER A 88 6.86 -1.37 -1.88
CA SER A 88 5.52 -0.78 -2.07
C SER A 88 5.44 0.62 -1.50
N ARG A 89 5.91 0.81 -0.26
CA ARG A 89 5.88 2.10 0.43
C ARG A 89 6.72 3.15 -0.29
N THR A 90 7.91 2.76 -0.77
CA THR A 90 8.75 3.62 -1.63
C THR A 90 8.06 3.92 -2.95
N SER A 91 7.42 2.92 -3.59
CA SER A 91 6.66 3.12 -4.84
C SER A 91 5.48 4.08 -4.65
N ILE A 92 4.75 3.99 -3.52
CA ILE A 92 3.67 4.94 -3.18
C ILE A 92 4.22 6.36 -3.08
N MET A 93 5.31 6.57 -2.34
CA MET A 93 5.88 7.89 -2.07
C MET A 93 6.49 8.55 -3.30
N THR A 94 7.03 7.76 -4.23
CA THR A 94 7.77 8.24 -5.41
C THR A 94 6.98 8.15 -6.72
N GLY A 95 5.92 7.34 -6.80
CA GLY A 95 5.23 7.03 -8.06
C GLY A 95 6.08 6.21 -9.03
N GLN A 96 7.19 5.62 -8.54
CA GLN A 96 8.13 4.83 -9.33
C GLN A 96 8.03 3.35 -9.01
N ASN A 97 8.40 2.51 -9.98
CA ASN A 97 8.51 1.07 -9.78
C ASN A 97 9.74 0.72 -8.93
N ALA A 98 9.66 -0.41 -8.21
CA ALA A 98 10.77 -0.90 -7.40
C ALA A 98 12.06 -1.10 -8.19
N ALA A 99 11.98 -1.49 -9.46
CA ALA A 99 13.13 -1.60 -10.34
C ALA A 99 13.84 -0.27 -10.56
N ARG A 100 13.09 0.87 -10.61
CA ARG A 100 13.65 2.20 -10.81
C ARG A 100 14.24 2.80 -9.52
N HIS A 101 13.48 2.80 -8.42
CA HIS A 101 13.97 3.35 -7.14
C HIS A 101 14.92 2.39 -6.40
N ARG A 102 15.06 1.15 -6.88
CA ARG A 102 16.02 0.12 -6.44
C ARG A 102 15.83 -0.39 -5.00
N THR A 103 14.80 0.04 -4.28
CA THR A 103 14.37 -0.59 -3.04
C THR A 103 13.54 -1.81 -3.42
N THR A 104 14.21 -2.93 -3.71
CA THR A 104 13.60 -4.14 -4.29
C THR A 104 13.35 -5.26 -3.28
N ASN A 105 13.75 -5.05 -2.01
CA ASN A 105 13.47 -5.93 -0.87
C ASN A 105 12.95 -5.13 0.32
N TRP A 106 12.43 -5.83 1.35
CA TRP A 106 12.16 -5.18 2.63
C TRP A 106 13.47 -4.69 3.26
N ILE A 107 13.45 -3.49 3.82
CA ILE A 107 14.62 -2.90 4.47
C ILE A 107 14.75 -3.46 5.88
N ASN A 108 15.86 -4.12 6.21
CA ASN A 108 16.18 -4.42 7.60
C ASN A 108 16.64 -3.14 8.29
N SER A 109 16.09 -2.88 9.48
CA SER A 109 16.35 -1.63 10.21
C SER A 109 17.82 -1.43 10.55
N GLU A 110 18.56 -2.50 10.87
CA GLU A 110 19.87 -2.43 11.50
C GLU A 110 21.04 -2.66 10.53
N SER A 111 20.81 -3.38 9.42
CA SER A 111 21.88 -3.80 8.50
C SER A 111 21.37 -4.07 7.11
N ASN A 112 22.25 -3.95 6.12
CA ASN A 112 21.95 -4.33 4.76
C ASN A 112 21.66 -5.84 4.67
N ASN A 113 20.40 -6.20 4.41
CA ASN A 113 19.95 -7.58 4.26
C ASN A 113 20.01 -8.06 2.81
N ARG A 114 21.02 -7.65 2.08
CA ARG A 114 21.33 -8.21 0.76
C ARG A 114 21.51 -9.72 0.90
N THR A 115 20.81 -10.47 0.06
CA THR A 115 21.00 -11.91 -0.05
C THR A 115 22.28 -12.25 -0.82
N THR A 116 22.74 -13.50 -0.76
CA THR A 116 24.03 -13.93 -1.33
C THR A 116 24.22 -13.50 -2.78
N TYR A 117 23.20 -13.68 -3.62
CA TYR A 117 23.22 -13.33 -5.05
C TYR A 117 22.38 -12.09 -5.38
N GLY A 118 21.86 -11.39 -4.37
CA GLY A 118 21.11 -10.14 -4.57
C GLY A 118 21.99 -9.04 -5.18
N PRO A 119 21.40 -8.03 -5.84
CA PRO A 119 22.14 -6.93 -6.42
C PRO A 119 23.02 -6.22 -5.38
N PRO A 120 24.31 -5.97 -5.66
CA PRO A 120 25.19 -5.29 -4.71
C PRO A 120 24.75 -3.88 -4.33
N GLU A 121 24.18 -3.15 -5.29
CA GLU A 121 23.85 -1.72 -5.19
C GLU A 121 22.35 -1.46 -5.03
N TRP A 122 21.58 -2.42 -4.47
CA TRP A 122 20.17 -2.15 -4.19
C TRP A 122 20.02 -1.07 -3.11
N ASN A 123 18.97 -0.29 -3.20
CA ASN A 123 18.74 0.81 -2.26
C ASN A 123 18.11 0.31 -0.94
N TRP A 124 18.94 -0.12 0.00
CA TRP A 124 18.51 -0.53 1.34
C TRP A 124 18.44 0.63 2.36
N GLU A 125 19.02 1.77 2.02
CA GLU A 125 18.91 2.98 2.84
C GLU A 125 17.56 3.68 2.70
N GLY A 126 16.85 3.42 1.61
CA GLY A 126 15.48 3.87 1.39
C GLY A 126 15.35 5.27 0.83
N LEU A 127 14.35 6.04 1.33
CA LEU A 127 14.06 7.39 0.86
C LEU A 127 15.06 8.40 1.40
N THR A 128 15.36 9.41 0.58
CA THR A 128 16.21 10.55 0.95
C THR A 128 15.43 11.87 0.85
N ASN A 129 15.93 12.93 1.48
CA ASN A 129 15.25 14.21 1.54
C ASN A 129 15.26 14.98 0.22
N ASP A 130 16.13 14.63 -0.71
CA ASP A 130 16.22 15.22 -2.05
C ASP A 130 15.26 14.57 -3.05
N MET A 131 14.69 13.40 -2.72
CA MET A 131 13.68 12.77 -3.57
C MET A 131 12.40 13.60 -3.60
N PRO A 132 11.79 13.81 -4.79
CA PRO A 132 10.55 14.56 -4.91
C PRO A 132 9.33 13.70 -4.55
N VAL A 133 9.26 13.25 -3.29
CA VAL A 133 8.13 12.49 -2.76
C VAL A 133 6.89 13.38 -2.64
N TYR A 134 5.70 12.83 -2.91
CA TYR A 134 4.49 13.67 -2.94
C TYR A 134 4.12 14.31 -1.59
N PRO A 135 4.43 13.77 -0.39
CA PRO A 135 4.15 14.47 0.86
C PRO A 135 4.88 15.81 0.95
N LYS A 136 6.11 15.90 0.45
CA LYS A 136 6.88 17.15 0.39
C LYS A 136 6.21 18.18 -0.52
N LEU A 137 5.73 17.76 -1.68
CA LEU A 137 5.01 18.63 -2.60
C LEU A 137 3.67 19.11 -2.03
N LEU A 138 2.98 18.27 -1.27
CA LEU A 138 1.77 18.66 -0.54
C LEU A 138 2.08 19.66 0.57
N GLN A 139 3.15 19.44 1.35
CA GLN A 139 3.62 20.36 2.38
C GLN A 139 3.93 21.75 1.79
N GLU A 140 4.67 21.80 0.69
CA GLU A 140 4.97 23.03 -0.07
C GLU A 140 3.70 23.72 -0.60
N ALA A 141 2.65 22.94 -0.90
CA ALA A 141 1.34 23.45 -1.33
C ALA A 141 0.42 23.89 -0.18
N GLY A 142 0.91 23.87 1.07
CA GLY A 142 0.19 24.35 2.26
C GLY A 142 -0.63 23.32 3.00
N TYR A 143 -0.54 22.01 2.65
CA TYR A 143 -1.12 20.96 3.46
C TYR A 143 -0.38 20.82 4.80
N ARG A 144 -1.12 20.44 5.85
CA ARG A 144 -0.53 19.81 7.03
C ARG A 144 -0.36 18.33 6.71
N THR A 145 0.88 17.89 6.60
CA THR A 145 1.23 16.50 6.25
C THR A 145 1.48 15.68 7.52
N ILE A 146 0.68 14.62 7.70
CA ILE A 146 0.63 13.85 8.95
C ILE A 146 0.94 12.39 8.63
N HIS A 147 1.97 11.83 9.27
CA HIS A 147 2.28 10.40 9.26
C HIS A 147 1.94 9.79 10.62
N VAL A 148 1.13 8.71 10.62
CA VAL A 148 0.80 7.96 11.82
C VAL A 148 0.95 6.47 11.55
N GLY A 149 1.77 5.80 12.34
CA GLY A 149 2.01 4.35 12.26
C GLY A 149 3.30 3.98 11.53
N LYS A 150 3.33 2.81 10.89
CA LYS A 150 4.51 2.25 10.23
C LYS A 150 5.00 3.12 9.07
N ALA A 151 6.26 3.55 9.15
CA ALA A 151 6.96 4.23 8.06
C ALA A 151 7.71 3.22 7.17
N HIS A 152 8.77 2.64 7.69
CA HIS A 152 9.61 1.67 6.97
C HIS A 152 10.15 2.22 5.64
N PHE A 153 10.49 3.53 5.62
CA PHE A 153 10.99 4.25 4.45
C PHE A 153 12.51 4.22 4.33
N GLY A 154 13.23 3.78 5.37
CA GLY A 154 14.67 3.69 5.41
C GLY A 154 15.16 2.93 6.63
N CYS A 155 16.46 2.59 6.66
CA CYS A 155 17.12 1.94 7.78
C CYS A 155 17.47 2.94 8.91
N ILE A 156 17.92 2.44 10.05
CA ILE A 156 18.44 3.27 11.14
C ILE A 156 19.63 4.11 10.65
N GLY A 157 19.61 5.41 10.94
CA GLY A 157 20.63 6.38 10.56
C GLY A 157 20.50 6.92 9.15
N SER A 158 19.55 6.42 8.32
CA SER A 158 19.23 7.02 7.03
C SER A 158 18.23 8.17 7.18
N GLU A 159 18.11 9.01 6.14
CA GLU A 159 17.13 10.10 6.14
C GLU A 159 15.68 9.58 6.21
N GLY A 160 15.39 8.46 5.55
CA GLY A 160 14.07 7.82 5.54
C GLY A 160 13.68 7.15 6.88
N GLU A 161 14.58 7.09 7.87
CA GLU A 161 14.24 6.63 9.22
C GLU A 161 13.12 7.48 9.84
N ASP A 162 13.20 8.80 9.67
CA ASP A 162 12.19 9.73 10.19
C ASP A 162 11.34 10.31 9.04
N PRO A 163 10.03 10.01 8.98
CA PRO A 163 9.12 10.60 7.99
C PRO A 163 9.18 12.13 7.85
N ARG A 164 9.59 12.85 8.90
CA ARG A 164 9.73 14.31 8.84
C ARG A 164 10.81 14.76 7.86
N ASN A 165 11.82 13.95 7.61
CA ASN A 165 12.85 14.25 6.62
C ASN A 165 12.34 14.11 5.17
N VAL A 166 11.22 13.42 4.97
CA VAL A 166 10.65 13.13 3.65
C VAL A 166 9.26 13.78 3.46
N GLY A 167 9.06 14.97 4.06
CA GLY A 167 7.95 15.86 3.77
C GLY A 167 6.72 15.71 4.67
N PHE A 168 6.85 15.11 5.84
CA PHE A 168 5.79 15.12 6.84
C PHE A 168 6.05 16.17 7.93
N ASP A 169 5.03 16.97 8.29
CA ASP A 169 5.10 17.89 9.43
C ASP A 169 5.02 17.15 10.77
N VAL A 170 4.29 16.03 10.78
CA VAL A 170 4.02 15.22 11.97
C VAL A 170 4.40 13.78 11.72
N ASN A 171 5.09 13.17 12.68
CA ASN A 171 5.39 11.74 12.71
C ASN A 171 5.01 11.16 14.08
N ILE A 172 4.12 10.19 14.11
CA ILE A 172 3.70 9.45 15.29
C ILE A 172 3.78 7.96 15.00
N GLY A 173 4.61 7.24 15.74
CA GLY A 173 4.75 5.80 15.59
C GLY A 173 5.60 5.35 14.40
N GLY A 174 6.12 6.27 13.57
CA GLY A 174 6.90 5.93 12.38
C GLY A 174 8.40 5.97 12.63
N ASN A 175 9.10 4.91 12.19
CA ASN A 175 10.55 4.82 12.10
C ASN A 175 10.97 3.70 11.13
N SER A 176 12.20 3.21 11.24
CA SER A 176 12.78 2.14 10.42
C SER A 176 12.20 0.74 10.67
N ILE A 177 11.43 0.51 11.77
CA ILE A 177 10.94 -0.83 12.08
C ILE A 177 9.89 -1.32 11.09
N GLY A 178 10.03 -2.57 10.64
CA GLY A 178 9.10 -3.19 9.71
C GLY A 178 7.88 -3.85 10.37
N GLN A 179 7.88 -4.03 11.70
CA GLN A 179 6.80 -4.64 12.50
C GLN A 179 6.83 -4.10 13.93
N PRO A 180 5.72 -4.11 14.67
CA PRO A 180 5.72 -3.68 16.07
C PRO A 180 6.31 -4.76 16.97
N GLY A 181 6.85 -4.37 18.12
CA GLY A 181 7.29 -5.31 19.16
C GLY A 181 6.13 -5.99 19.86
N SER A 182 4.98 -5.33 19.94
CA SER A 182 3.71 -5.83 20.46
C SER A 182 2.56 -4.90 20.06
N TYR A 183 1.33 -5.40 20.04
CA TYR A 183 0.11 -4.60 19.91
C TYR A 183 -0.47 -4.14 21.25
N TYR A 184 0.02 -4.69 22.37
CA TYR A 184 -0.55 -4.39 23.69
C TYR A 184 0.10 -3.16 24.33
N GLY A 185 -0.72 -2.20 24.76
CA GLY A 185 -0.30 -1.05 25.56
C GLY A 185 0.27 -1.46 26.92
N GLU A 186 -0.26 -2.53 27.52
CA GLU A 186 0.29 -3.17 28.73
C GLU A 186 1.78 -3.50 28.59
N TRP A 187 2.23 -3.79 27.36
CA TRP A 187 3.63 -4.10 27.03
C TRP A 187 4.38 -2.93 26.41
N GLY A 188 3.75 -1.73 26.41
CA GLY A 188 4.34 -0.52 25.82
C GLY A 188 4.69 -0.68 24.35
N TYR A 189 3.87 -1.44 23.60
CA TYR A 189 4.07 -1.73 22.17
C TYR A 189 5.47 -2.30 21.86
N GLY A 190 6.01 -3.09 22.79
CA GLY A 190 7.35 -3.70 22.74
C GLY A 190 8.35 -3.08 23.74
N TRP A 191 8.13 -1.86 24.24
CA TRP A 191 9.07 -1.15 25.10
C TRP A 191 9.20 -1.76 26.50
N ILE A 192 8.09 -2.09 27.17
CA ILE A 192 8.04 -2.66 28.51
C ILE A 192 8.31 -4.17 28.44
N LYS A 193 7.56 -4.85 27.60
CA LYS A 193 7.62 -6.29 27.38
C LYS A 193 7.43 -6.58 25.90
N GLY A 194 8.02 -7.65 25.40
CA GLY A 194 8.01 -7.99 23.99
C GLY A 194 9.39 -7.78 23.37
N ASN A 195 9.45 -7.22 22.18
CA ASN A 195 10.68 -6.98 21.45
C ASN A 195 11.03 -5.49 21.43
N LYS A 196 11.97 -5.06 22.28
CA LYS A 196 12.38 -3.65 22.43
C LYS A 196 13.00 -3.06 21.16
N THR A 197 13.68 -3.86 20.35
CA THR A 197 14.28 -3.38 19.09
C THR A 197 13.22 -3.03 18.04
N ARG A 198 11.98 -3.46 18.29
CA ARG A 198 10.81 -3.19 17.45
C ARG A 198 9.72 -2.41 18.19
N ALA A 199 10.09 -1.74 19.30
CA ALA A 199 9.16 -0.92 20.05
C ALA A 199 8.69 0.28 19.21
N VAL A 200 7.37 0.50 19.17
CA VAL A 200 6.78 1.59 18.41
C VAL A 200 7.03 2.92 19.15
N PRO A 201 7.65 3.94 18.51
CA PRO A 201 8.00 5.19 19.16
C PRO A 201 6.80 6.15 19.29
N GLY A 202 6.93 7.15 20.19
CA GLY A 202 6.00 8.28 20.27
C GLY A 202 4.62 7.99 20.84
N LEU A 203 4.43 6.82 21.48
CA LEU A 203 3.19 6.40 22.11
C LEU A 203 3.32 6.18 23.63
N ASP A 204 4.32 6.79 24.25
CA ASP A 204 4.69 6.59 25.68
C ASP A 204 3.52 6.81 26.65
N LYS A 205 2.62 7.75 26.33
CA LYS A 205 1.45 8.05 27.15
C LYS A 205 0.44 6.91 27.28
N TYR A 206 0.52 5.90 26.39
CA TYR A 206 -0.33 4.71 26.43
C TYR A 206 0.38 3.49 27.05
N HIS A 207 1.67 3.61 27.42
CA HIS A 207 2.41 2.51 28.02
C HIS A 207 1.80 2.10 29.35
N GLY A 208 1.60 0.79 29.55
CA GLY A 208 0.98 0.23 30.74
C GLY A 208 -0.54 0.27 30.75
N SER A 209 -1.18 0.81 29.70
CA SER A 209 -2.64 0.83 29.56
C SER A 209 -3.17 -0.39 28.79
N ASP A 210 -4.48 -0.56 28.76
CA ASP A 210 -5.20 -1.56 27.97
C ASP A 210 -5.46 -1.12 26.51
N VAL A 211 -4.99 0.06 26.11
CA VAL A 211 -5.17 0.61 24.76
C VAL A 211 -4.38 -0.23 23.75
N PHE A 212 -5.07 -0.79 22.78
CA PHE A 212 -4.45 -1.55 21.69
C PHE A 212 -3.73 -0.62 20.70
N LEU A 213 -2.64 -1.07 20.07
CA LEU A 213 -1.81 -0.24 19.18
C LEU A 213 -2.63 0.44 18.09
N THR A 214 -3.56 -0.30 17.48
CA THR A 214 -4.44 0.22 16.42
C THR A 214 -5.28 1.40 16.93
N ASP A 215 -5.82 1.32 18.15
CA ASP A 215 -6.59 2.42 18.74
C ASP A 215 -5.68 3.60 19.11
N ALA A 216 -4.51 3.36 19.69
CA ALA A 216 -3.57 4.42 20.04
C ALA A 216 -3.19 5.27 18.80
N LEU A 217 -2.90 4.62 17.68
CA LEU A 217 -2.60 5.30 16.41
C LEU A 217 -3.85 6.06 15.89
N THR A 218 -5.04 5.49 16.02
CA THR A 218 -6.29 6.13 15.59
C THR A 218 -6.55 7.41 16.40
N PHE A 219 -6.40 7.36 17.72
CA PHE A 219 -6.57 8.53 18.59
C PHE A 219 -5.59 9.65 18.26
N GLU A 220 -4.34 9.28 17.93
CA GLU A 220 -3.35 10.28 17.52
C GLU A 220 -3.68 10.89 16.15
N ALA A 221 -4.14 10.09 15.19
CA ALA A 221 -4.58 10.59 13.88
C ALA A 221 -5.76 11.54 14.02
N GLU A 222 -6.78 11.19 14.81
CA GLU A 222 -7.93 12.05 15.10
C GLU A 222 -7.54 13.40 15.70
N ARG A 223 -6.58 13.39 16.65
CA ARG A 223 -6.08 14.61 17.28
C ARG A 223 -5.37 15.53 16.29
N GLU A 224 -4.52 14.97 15.42
CA GLU A 224 -3.78 15.76 14.46
C GLU A 224 -4.67 16.27 13.30
N MET A 225 -5.70 15.51 12.88
CA MET A 225 -6.73 16.00 11.96
C MET A 225 -7.48 17.20 12.56
N GLU A 226 -7.94 17.08 13.82
CA GLU A 226 -8.63 18.18 14.52
C GLU A 226 -7.74 19.43 14.62
N LYS A 227 -6.45 19.26 14.88
CA LYS A 227 -5.48 20.35 14.93
C LYS A 227 -5.31 21.02 13.56
N ALA A 228 -5.20 20.25 12.47
CA ALA A 228 -5.13 20.82 11.12
C ALA A 228 -6.36 21.67 10.79
N ILE A 229 -7.56 21.19 11.14
CA ILE A 229 -8.82 21.93 10.92
C ILE A 229 -8.87 23.21 11.76
N LYS A 230 -8.44 23.17 13.04
CA LYS A 230 -8.35 24.38 13.89
C LYS A 230 -7.33 25.40 13.35
N GLU A 231 -6.28 24.94 12.69
CA GLU A 231 -5.29 25.81 12.01
C GLU A 231 -5.79 26.33 10.65
N GLY A 232 -6.98 25.90 10.20
CA GLY A 232 -7.54 26.28 8.88
C GLY A 232 -6.79 25.70 7.69
N LYS A 233 -6.03 24.62 7.88
CA LYS A 233 -5.23 23.98 6.83
C LYS A 233 -5.92 22.72 6.29
N PRO A 234 -5.83 22.44 4.98
CA PRO A 234 -6.10 21.11 4.47
C PRO A 234 -5.06 20.13 5.04
N PHE A 235 -5.46 18.89 5.29
CA PHE A 235 -4.52 17.87 5.73
C PHE A 235 -4.37 16.73 4.72
N TYR A 236 -3.17 16.18 4.67
CA TYR A 236 -2.85 14.88 4.14
C TYR A 236 -2.48 13.96 5.32
N LEU A 237 -3.27 12.92 5.54
CA LEU A 237 -3.02 11.91 6.56
C LEU A 237 -2.56 10.61 5.88
N ASN A 238 -1.33 10.19 6.14
CA ASN A 238 -0.85 8.84 5.87
C ASN A 238 -1.11 7.99 7.13
N MET A 239 -2.33 7.42 7.21
CA MET A 239 -2.70 6.49 8.27
C MET A 239 -2.17 5.11 7.91
N SER A 240 -1.01 4.76 8.42
CA SER A 240 -0.24 3.59 8.05
C SER A 240 -0.18 2.61 9.21
N HIS A 241 -1.19 1.77 9.34
CA HIS A 241 -1.27 0.80 10.43
C HIS A 241 -0.13 -0.23 10.40
N TYR A 242 0.31 -0.67 11.58
CA TYR A 242 1.10 -1.89 11.74
C TYR A 242 0.24 -3.15 11.59
N ALA A 243 -1.07 -3.04 11.89
CA ALA A 243 -2.02 -4.11 11.60
C ALA A 243 -2.09 -4.30 10.06
N VAL A 244 -2.14 -5.53 9.60
CA VAL A 244 -2.34 -6.81 10.31
C VAL A 244 -1.05 -7.66 10.41
N HIS A 245 0.11 -7.01 10.38
CA HIS A 245 1.43 -7.67 10.45
C HIS A 245 1.62 -8.42 11.79
N GLN A 246 2.42 -9.47 11.80
CA GLN A 246 2.84 -10.12 13.04
C GLN A 246 3.53 -9.12 14.01
N PRO A 247 3.53 -9.38 15.36
CA PRO A 247 3.06 -10.60 16.01
C PRO A 247 1.53 -10.73 15.98
N PHE A 248 1.01 -11.94 15.74
CA PHE A 248 -0.43 -12.17 15.73
C PHE A 248 -0.96 -12.21 17.16
N GLU A 249 -1.08 -11.04 17.76
CA GLU A 249 -1.65 -10.82 19.09
C GLU A 249 -3.13 -10.46 18.97
N ALA A 250 -3.99 -11.28 19.58
CA ALA A 250 -5.42 -11.10 19.44
C ALA A 250 -5.92 -9.84 20.16
N ASP A 251 -6.71 -9.04 19.46
CA ASP A 251 -7.53 -8.03 20.11
C ASP A 251 -8.66 -8.73 20.89
N LYS A 252 -8.58 -8.63 22.22
CA LYS A 252 -9.50 -9.31 23.14
C LYS A 252 -10.97 -8.93 22.93
N ARG A 253 -11.25 -7.77 22.31
CA ARG A 253 -12.62 -7.30 22.02
C ARG A 253 -13.33 -8.12 20.95
N TYR A 254 -12.57 -8.72 20.02
CA TYR A 254 -13.13 -9.39 18.85
C TYR A 254 -12.92 -10.90 18.85
N ILE A 255 -12.10 -11.44 19.76
CA ILE A 255 -11.70 -12.85 19.74
C ILE A 255 -12.87 -13.84 19.81
N ASP A 256 -13.94 -13.49 20.52
CA ASP A 256 -15.11 -14.36 20.68
C ASP A 256 -15.85 -14.62 19.36
N ARG A 257 -15.69 -13.76 18.35
CA ARG A 257 -16.25 -13.96 16.99
C ARG A 257 -15.54 -15.10 16.26
N TYR A 258 -14.23 -15.26 16.48
CA TYR A 258 -13.36 -16.14 15.69
C TYR A 258 -12.94 -17.40 16.46
N LYS A 259 -13.05 -17.37 17.78
CA LYS A 259 -12.58 -18.43 18.70
C LYS A 259 -13.23 -19.77 18.40
N GLY A 260 -12.38 -20.80 18.32
CA GLY A 260 -12.81 -22.18 18.06
C GLY A 260 -13.05 -22.44 16.58
N SER A 261 -12.63 -21.56 15.69
CA SER A 261 -12.63 -21.83 14.25
C SER A 261 -11.67 -22.99 13.91
N LYS A 262 -11.95 -23.71 12.83
CA LYS A 262 -11.02 -24.75 12.34
C LYS A 262 -9.73 -24.19 11.73
N ARG A 263 -9.55 -22.86 11.71
CA ARG A 263 -8.42 -22.18 11.09
C ARG A 263 -7.22 -22.01 12.02
N GLY A 264 -7.40 -22.19 13.34
CA GLY A 264 -6.36 -22.16 14.36
C GLY A 264 -6.14 -20.79 15.00
N GLY A 265 -5.58 -20.77 16.20
CA GLY A 265 -5.51 -19.58 17.05
C GLY A 265 -4.72 -18.41 16.47
N GLN A 266 -3.68 -18.63 15.66
CA GLN A 266 -2.97 -17.55 14.99
C GLN A 266 -3.82 -16.88 13.90
N ALA A 267 -4.58 -17.68 13.15
CA ALA A 267 -5.52 -17.14 12.16
C ALA A 267 -6.67 -16.39 12.82
N GLU A 268 -7.16 -16.87 13.96
CA GLU A 268 -8.15 -16.20 14.79
C GLU A 268 -7.62 -14.84 15.29
N ALA A 269 -6.38 -14.81 15.78
CA ALA A 269 -5.73 -13.57 16.19
C ALA A 269 -5.56 -12.58 15.02
N PHE A 270 -5.11 -13.07 13.85
CA PHE A 270 -5.01 -12.27 12.62
C PHE A 270 -6.37 -11.64 12.25
N ALA A 271 -7.46 -12.41 12.31
CA ALA A 271 -8.79 -11.90 12.01
C ALA A 271 -9.23 -10.78 12.98
N THR A 272 -8.82 -10.84 14.25
CA THR A 272 -9.09 -9.75 15.19
C THR A 272 -8.30 -8.48 14.87
N LEU A 273 -7.08 -8.60 14.32
CA LEU A 273 -6.30 -7.45 13.83
C LEU A 273 -6.99 -6.79 12.63
N VAL A 274 -7.56 -7.60 11.73
CA VAL A 274 -8.36 -7.13 10.58
C VAL A 274 -9.59 -6.36 11.07
N GLU A 275 -10.36 -6.90 12.03
CA GLU A 275 -11.55 -6.23 12.57
C GLU A 275 -11.20 -4.96 13.34
N GLY A 276 -10.10 -4.94 14.10
CA GLY A 276 -9.61 -3.75 14.81
C GLY A 276 -9.17 -2.64 13.86
N MET A 277 -8.55 -2.99 12.75
CA MET A 277 -8.17 -2.06 11.68
C MET A 277 -9.43 -1.48 11.00
N ASP A 278 -10.43 -2.31 10.70
CA ASP A 278 -11.70 -1.86 10.12
C ASP A 278 -12.44 -0.89 11.07
N LYS A 279 -12.42 -1.17 12.39
CA LYS A 279 -12.94 -0.22 13.38
C LYS A 279 -12.23 1.12 13.30
N SER A 280 -10.89 1.14 13.18
CA SER A 280 -10.14 2.38 13.01
C SER A 280 -10.61 3.20 11.81
N LEU A 281 -10.88 2.55 10.68
CA LEU A 281 -11.46 3.23 9.51
C LEU A 281 -12.80 3.87 9.85
N GLY A 282 -13.67 3.16 10.56
CA GLY A 282 -14.96 3.67 11.03
C GLY A 282 -14.81 4.87 11.94
N ASP A 283 -13.93 4.80 12.94
CA ASP A 283 -13.66 5.88 13.88
C ASP A 283 -13.19 7.16 13.16
N LEU A 284 -12.26 7.03 12.18
CA LEU A 284 -11.82 8.18 11.39
C LEU A 284 -12.95 8.77 10.53
N MET A 285 -13.80 7.94 9.91
CA MET A 285 -14.97 8.42 9.15
C MET A 285 -15.94 9.19 10.05
N GLU A 286 -16.24 8.67 11.24
CA GLU A 286 -17.08 9.36 12.23
C GLU A 286 -16.44 10.66 12.73
N LYS A 287 -15.13 10.66 12.96
CA LYS A 287 -14.40 11.88 13.36
C LYS A 287 -14.50 12.96 12.30
N LEU A 288 -14.38 12.62 11.03
CA LEU A 288 -14.53 13.55 9.91
C LEU A 288 -15.94 14.16 9.86
N GLU A 289 -16.97 13.37 10.12
CA GLU A 289 -18.36 13.86 10.22
C GLU A 289 -18.52 14.83 11.39
N LYS A 290 -17.98 14.49 12.58
CA LYS A 290 -18.01 15.35 13.78
C LYS A 290 -17.25 16.68 13.57
N LEU A 291 -16.18 16.66 12.76
CA LEU A 291 -15.42 17.85 12.40
C LEU A 291 -16.07 18.67 11.27
N GLY A 292 -17.13 18.17 10.63
CA GLY A 292 -17.83 18.83 9.52
C GLY A 292 -17.00 18.92 8.23
N VAL A 293 -16.09 17.98 7.99
CA VAL A 293 -15.21 17.97 6.82
C VAL A 293 -15.29 16.67 6.01
N ALA A 294 -16.21 15.77 6.34
CA ALA A 294 -16.35 14.48 5.68
C ALA A 294 -16.61 14.62 4.17
N GLU A 295 -17.44 15.57 3.75
CA GLU A 295 -17.74 15.85 2.35
C GLU A 295 -16.53 16.38 1.55
N ASN A 296 -15.54 16.96 2.27
CA ASN A 296 -14.31 17.52 1.71
C ASN A 296 -13.11 16.56 1.84
N THR A 297 -13.30 15.33 2.30
CA THR A 297 -12.21 14.40 2.56
C THR A 297 -12.30 13.17 1.66
N LEU A 298 -11.24 12.95 0.86
CA LEU A 298 -11.06 11.73 0.08
C LEU A 298 -10.34 10.69 0.91
N ILE A 299 -10.85 9.46 0.94
CA ILE A 299 -10.19 8.29 1.54
C ILE A 299 -9.74 7.35 0.42
N LEU A 300 -8.45 7.01 0.43
CA LEU A 300 -7.82 5.98 -0.38
C LEU A 300 -7.39 4.86 0.55
N PHE A 301 -8.08 3.72 0.52
CA PHE A 301 -7.81 2.54 1.35
C PHE A 301 -7.06 1.49 0.54
N LEU A 302 -5.96 0.92 1.09
CA LEU A 302 -5.25 -0.17 0.45
C LEU A 302 -4.36 -0.97 1.41
N GLY A 303 -3.97 -2.20 0.99
CA GLY A 303 -2.87 -2.97 1.57
C GLY A 303 -1.52 -2.60 0.93
N ASP A 304 -0.41 -2.83 1.64
CA ASP A 304 0.93 -2.53 1.11
C ASP A 304 1.59 -3.71 0.37
N ASN A 305 1.15 -4.93 0.60
CA ASN A 305 1.52 -6.14 -0.14
C ASN A 305 0.44 -7.22 0.05
N GLY A 306 0.56 -8.33 -0.65
CA GLY A 306 -0.34 -9.45 -0.47
C GLY A 306 -0.43 -9.93 0.97
N GLY A 307 -1.55 -10.57 1.33
CA GLY A 307 -1.85 -11.01 2.70
C GLY A 307 -0.82 -11.97 3.27
N ASP A 308 -0.61 -11.88 4.58
CA ASP A 308 0.24 -12.82 5.32
C ASP A 308 -0.54 -13.65 6.34
N ALA A 309 -1.83 -13.84 6.12
CA ALA A 309 -2.67 -14.66 6.97
C ALA A 309 -2.02 -16.04 7.22
N PRO A 310 -1.96 -16.51 8.47
CA PRO A 310 -1.29 -17.76 8.82
C PRO A 310 -2.15 -18.99 8.48
N LEU A 311 -2.57 -19.10 7.21
CA LEU A 311 -3.47 -20.13 6.69
C LEU A 311 -2.82 -21.07 5.66
N GLY A 312 -1.57 -20.83 5.28
CA GLY A 312 -0.86 -21.63 4.28
C GLY A 312 0.56 -21.15 4.00
N GLY A 313 1.28 -21.90 3.19
CA GLY A 313 2.62 -21.60 2.71
C GLY A 313 2.66 -20.52 1.63
N ALA A 314 3.88 -20.13 1.21
CA ALA A 314 4.08 -19.03 0.27
C ALA A 314 3.57 -19.29 -1.15
N ALA A 315 3.50 -20.55 -1.57
CA ALA A 315 3.02 -20.96 -2.90
C ALA A 315 1.65 -21.64 -2.87
N ASP A 316 1.02 -21.75 -1.69
CA ASP A 316 -0.25 -22.44 -1.49
C ASP A 316 -1.45 -21.53 -1.81
N TYR A 317 -2.64 -22.12 -1.78
CA TYR A 317 -3.92 -21.44 -1.92
C TYR A 317 -4.60 -21.12 -0.57
N GLY A 318 -3.90 -21.27 0.57
CA GLY A 318 -4.49 -21.12 1.90
C GLY A 318 -4.70 -19.66 2.30
N SER A 319 -3.63 -18.88 2.30
CA SER A 319 -3.62 -17.52 2.86
C SER A 319 -4.47 -16.52 2.07
N SER A 320 -4.54 -16.68 0.75
CA SER A 320 -5.24 -15.74 -0.15
C SER A 320 -6.30 -16.45 -1.00
N ALA A 321 -6.82 -17.60 -0.56
CA ALA A 321 -7.76 -18.41 -1.33
C ALA A 321 -8.93 -17.59 -1.92
N PRO A 322 -9.26 -17.74 -3.20
CA PRO A 322 -8.78 -18.75 -4.16
C PRO A 322 -7.47 -18.39 -4.88
N LEU A 323 -6.91 -17.21 -4.66
CA LEU A 323 -5.64 -16.79 -5.26
C LEU A 323 -4.48 -17.63 -4.69
N ARG A 324 -3.53 -17.94 -5.56
CA ARG A 324 -2.29 -18.61 -5.19
C ARG A 324 -1.32 -17.65 -4.53
N GLY A 325 -0.59 -18.13 -3.52
CA GLY A 325 0.49 -17.39 -2.88
C GLY A 325 0.06 -16.49 -1.75
N LYS A 326 1.03 -15.79 -1.19
CA LYS A 326 0.91 -14.81 -0.12
C LYS A 326 2.10 -13.86 -0.15
N LYS A 327 2.17 -12.88 0.75
CA LYS A 327 3.31 -11.95 0.91
C LYS A 327 4.65 -12.60 0.59
N GLY A 328 5.45 -11.93 -0.24
CA GLY A 328 6.79 -12.37 -0.63
C GLY A 328 6.82 -13.39 -1.77
N SER A 329 5.66 -13.85 -2.28
CA SER A 329 5.61 -14.77 -3.41
C SER A 329 5.35 -14.05 -4.74
N GLU A 330 5.64 -14.76 -5.83
CA GLU A 330 5.50 -14.32 -7.21
C GLU A 330 4.06 -14.40 -7.76
N TYR A 331 3.15 -15.02 -7.01
CA TYR A 331 1.77 -15.28 -7.43
C TYR A 331 0.81 -14.14 -7.10
N GLU A 332 -0.42 -14.20 -7.63
CA GLU A 332 -1.43 -13.13 -7.46
C GLU A 332 -1.73 -12.84 -5.99
N GLY A 333 -1.79 -13.86 -5.12
CA GLY A 333 -1.99 -13.67 -3.68
C GLY A 333 -0.85 -12.91 -2.98
N GLY A 334 0.34 -12.86 -3.58
CA GLY A 334 1.49 -12.12 -3.05
C GLY A 334 1.47 -10.62 -3.36
N VAL A 335 0.72 -10.19 -4.38
CA VAL A 335 0.81 -8.83 -4.93
C VAL A 335 -0.54 -8.11 -5.09
N ARG A 336 -1.66 -8.84 -5.06
CA ARG A 336 -2.99 -8.20 -5.12
C ARG A 336 -3.43 -7.73 -3.75
N VAL A 337 -3.80 -6.45 -3.69
CA VAL A 337 -4.25 -5.78 -2.47
C VAL A 337 -5.65 -5.20 -2.65
N PRO A 338 -6.43 -5.06 -1.56
CA PRO A 338 -7.67 -4.30 -1.63
C PRO A 338 -7.35 -2.84 -1.97
N PHE A 339 -8.14 -2.23 -2.84
CA PHE A 339 -8.10 -0.79 -3.08
C PHE A 339 -9.53 -0.25 -3.19
N ILE A 340 -9.85 0.73 -2.35
CA ILE A 340 -11.11 1.46 -2.35
C ILE A 340 -10.81 2.95 -2.37
N ALA A 341 -11.51 3.69 -3.21
CA ALA A 341 -11.47 5.15 -3.21
C ALA A 341 -12.89 5.71 -3.03
N ALA A 342 -13.08 6.55 -2.04
CA ALA A 342 -14.37 7.19 -1.76
C ALA A 342 -14.22 8.55 -1.10
N TRP A 343 -15.13 9.47 -1.36
CA TRP A 343 -15.34 10.61 -0.49
C TRP A 343 -15.95 10.11 0.82
N ALA A 344 -15.44 10.58 1.97
CA ALA A 344 -15.85 10.07 3.28
C ALA A 344 -17.35 10.28 3.57
N LYS A 345 -17.95 11.28 2.92
CA LYS A 345 -19.40 11.47 2.85
C LYS A 345 -19.78 12.08 1.51
N LEU A 346 -20.82 11.55 0.90
CA LEU A 346 -21.27 12.01 -0.41
C LEU A 346 -22.08 13.29 -0.31
N ASP A 347 -21.73 14.28 -1.14
CA ASP A 347 -22.50 15.50 -1.38
C ASP A 347 -22.41 15.94 -2.84
N LYS A 348 -23.52 15.78 -3.58
CA LYS A 348 -23.61 16.17 -5.00
C LYS A 348 -23.36 17.66 -5.27
N ASN A 349 -23.44 18.52 -4.24
CA ASN A 349 -23.22 19.96 -4.37
C ASN A 349 -21.77 20.35 -4.05
N ASN A 350 -20.99 19.45 -3.43
CA ASN A 350 -19.60 19.71 -3.07
C ASN A 350 -18.72 19.98 -4.30
N LYS A 351 -17.92 21.07 -4.25
CA LYS A 351 -17.09 21.51 -5.36
C LYS A 351 -15.99 20.47 -5.70
N PHE A 352 -15.37 19.85 -4.69
CA PHE A 352 -14.27 18.88 -4.89
C PHE A 352 -14.80 17.58 -5.49
N GLN A 353 -15.99 17.11 -5.05
CA GLN A 353 -16.62 15.92 -5.59
C GLN A 353 -17.09 16.12 -7.04
N LYS A 354 -17.48 17.35 -7.43
CA LYS A 354 -17.77 17.70 -8.83
C LYS A 354 -16.51 17.73 -9.69
N GLU A 355 -15.42 18.24 -9.15
CA GLU A 355 -14.13 18.34 -9.86
C GLU A 355 -13.43 16.97 -9.95
N TYR A 356 -13.56 16.15 -8.92
CA TYR A 356 -12.99 14.81 -8.85
C TYR A 356 -14.07 13.76 -8.50
N PRO A 357 -14.99 13.47 -9.45
CA PRO A 357 -16.09 12.54 -9.22
C PRO A 357 -15.57 11.09 -9.09
N ILE A 358 -16.13 10.38 -8.12
CA ILE A 358 -15.87 8.95 -7.88
C ILE A 358 -17.19 8.19 -8.09
N ALA A 359 -17.12 7.09 -8.84
CA ALA A 359 -18.26 6.23 -9.05
C ALA A 359 -18.66 5.52 -7.75
N GLN A 360 -19.96 5.45 -7.47
CA GLN A 360 -20.48 4.88 -6.22
C GLN A 360 -20.84 3.41 -6.43
N ASN A 361 -20.61 2.59 -5.40
CA ASN A 361 -20.91 1.16 -5.34
C ASN A 361 -20.52 0.43 -6.65
N THR A 362 -19.33 0.73 -7.13
CA THR A 362 -18.85 0.27 -8.44
C THR A 362 -17.58 -0.55 -8.29
N ILE A 363 -17.37 -1.54 -9.17
CA ILE A 363 -16.11 -2.24 -9.31
C ILE A 363 -15.40 -1.85 -10.60
N GLN A 364 -14.13 -1.45 -10.51
CA GLN A 364 -13.28 -1.17 -11.65
C GLN A 364 -12.55 -2.44 -12.07
N LEU A 365 -12.71 -2.81 -13.35
CA LEU A 365 -12.09 -4.03 -13.91
C LEU A 365 -10.71 -3.77 -14.52
N GLN A 366 -10.41 -2.53 -14.92
CA GLN A 366 -9.07 -2.17 -15.37
C GLN A 366 -8.14 -2.08 -14.15
N GLN A 367 -6.97 -2.67 -14.26
CA GLN A 367 -6.00 -2.73 -13.16
C GLN A 367 -5.48 -1.36 -12.73
N GLY A 368 -5.11 -1.24 -11.47
CA GLY A 368 -4.34 -0.14 -10.91
C GLY A 368 -3.15 -0.66 -10.14
N THR A 369 -2.26 0.24 -9.76
CA THR A 369 -1.04 -0.08 -9.02
C THR A 369 -0.75 0.96 -7.94
N VAL A 370 0.05 0.60 -6.94
CA VAL A 370 0.46 1.54 -5.88
C VAL A 370 1.22 2.76 -6.42
N MET A 371 1.87 2.66 -7.57
CA MET A 371 2.57 3.77 -8.22
C MET A 371 1.60 4.86 -8.71
N ASP A 372 0.36 4.48 -9.03
CA ASP A 372 -0.68 5.39 -9.53
C ASP A 372 -1.16 6.39 -8.46
N LEU A 373 -0.88 6.10 -7.18
CA LEU A 373 -1.29 6.95 -6.07
C LEU A 373 -0.58 8.31 -6.09
N TYR A 374 0.69 8.36 -6.43
CA TYR A 374 1.47 9.60 -6.51
C TYR A 374 0.81 10.64 -7.44
N PRO A 375 0.64 10.38 -8.76
CA PRO A 375 0.00 11.36 -9.65
C PRO A 375 -1.48 11.57 -9.32
N THR A 376 -2.17 10.59 -8.72
CA THR A 376 -3.58 10.71 -8.33
C THR A 376 -3.74 11.65 -7.15
N ILE A 377 -2.97 11.48 -6.08
CA ILE A 377 -3.00 12.33 -4.89
C ILE A 377 -2.66 13.78 -5.25
N LEU A 378 -1.59 14.00 -6.03
CA LEU A 378 -1.23 15.34 -6.50
C LEU A 378 -2.35 15.97 -7.34
N SER A 379 -2.97 15.21 -8.23
CA SER A 379 -4.11 15.69 -9.04
C SER A 379 -5.32 16.09 -8.20
N VAL A 380 -5.65 15.31 -7.15
CA VAL A 380 -6.73 15.65 -6.20
C VAL A 380 -6.40 16.94 -5.44
N ALA A 381 -5.14 17.10 -5.05
CA ALA A 381 -4.65 18.28 -4.34
C ALA A 381 -4.49 19.51 -5.24
N GLY A 382 -4.61 19.38 -6.56
CA GLY A 382 -4.32 20.47 -7.51
C GLY A 382 -2.85 20.86 -7.48
N VAL A 383 -1.94 19.90 -7.36
CA VAL A 383 -0.48 20.06 -7.33
C VAL A 383 0.11 19.36 -8.55
N ASP A 384 1.02 20.04 -9.24
CA ASP A 384 1.67 19.47 -10.42
C ASP A 384 2.79 18.50 -10.05
N THR A 385 2.94 17.46 -10.86
CA THR A 385 4.15 16.61 -10.81
C THR A 385 5.37 17.42 -11.25
N PRO A 386 6.53 17.29 -10.58
CA PRO A 386 7.73 18.00 -10.97
C PRO A 386 8.11 17.74 -12.42
N LYS A 387 8.47 18.81 -13.15
CA LYS A 387 8.82 18.72 -14.56
C LYS A 387 10.03 17.83 -14.78
N GLY A 388 9.91 16.85 -15.68
CA GLY A 388 10.99 15.91 -16.01
C GLY A 388 11.15 14.76 -15.02
N TYR A 389 10.32 14.70 -13.98
CA TYR A 389 10.33 13.56 -13.06
C TYR A 389 9.75 12.30 -13.73
N ALA A 390 10.49 11.21 -13.66
CA ALA A 390 10.07 9.95 -14.26
C ALA A 390 9.04 9.24 -13.36
N LEU A 391 7.79 9.20 -13.80
CA LEU A 391 6.73 8.43 -13.17
C LEU A 391 6.53 7.09 -13.89
N ASP A 392 6.29 6.04 -13.13
CA ASP A 392 5.85 4.74 -13.64
C ASP A 392 4.35 4.52 -13.42
N GLY A 393 3.72 5.30 -12.53
CA GLY A 393 2.29 5.35 -12.31
C GLY A 393 1.54 6.32 -13.21
N SER A 394 0.23 6.17 -13.28
CA SER A 394 -0.72 6.99 -14.03
C SER A 394 -1.83 7.53 -13.13
N ASN A 395 -2.36 8.71 -13.43
CA ASN A 395 -3.48 9.27 -12.68
C ASN A 395 -4.75 8.43 -12.84
N LEU A 396 -5.31 7.97 -11.73
CA LEU A 396 -6.51 7.12 -11.70
C LEU A 396 -7.82 7.87 -11.95
N LYS A 397 -7.83 9.19 -12.17
CA LYS A 397 -9.06 10.02 -12.23
C LYS A 397 -10.16 9.42 -13.10
N LYS A 398 -9.85 8.89 -14.28
CA LYS A 398 -10.87 8.26 -15.15
C LYS A 398 -11.34 6.91 -14.62
N LEU A 399 -10.43 6.12 -14.08
CA LEU A 399 -10.74 4.82 -13.50
C LEU A 399 -11.63 4.98 -12.27
N LEU A 400 -11.37 6.00 -11.44
CA LEU A 400 -12.20 6.33 -10.28
C LEU A 400 -13.61 6.81 -10.66
N GLN A 401 -13.81 7.29 -11.88
CA GLN A 401 -15.15 7.57 -12.45
C GLN A 401 -15.87 6.33 -12.98
N GLY A 402 -15.32 5.13 -12.80
CA GLY A 402 -15.86 3.90 -13.40
C GLY A 402 -15.65 3.79 -14.91
N LYS A 403 -14.79 4.61 -15.50
CA LYS A 403 -14.52 4.65 -16.93
C LYS A 403 -13.23 3.92 -17.28
N LYS A 404 -13.15 3.37 -18.49
CA LYS A 404 -11.88 2.87 -19.04
C LYS A 404 -10.97 4.04 -19.45
N ASP A 405 -9.68 3.91 -19.18
CA ASP A 405 -8.67 4.83 -19.69
C ASP A 405 -7.66 4.10 -20.60
N LYS A 406 -7.74 4.36 -21.89
CA LYS A 406 -6.84 3.77 -22.91
C LYS A 406 -5.38 4.26 -22.77
N LYS A 407 -5.15 5.36 -22.03
CA LYS A 407 -3.81 5.90 -21.78
C LYS A 407 -3.18 5.37 -20.48
N HIS A 408 -4.02 4.77 -19.63
CA HIS A 408 -3.53 4.13 -18.42
C HIS A 408 -2.70 2.91 -18.79
N ARG A 409 -1.60 2.71 -18.11
CA ARG A 409 -0.69 1.58 -18.33
C ARG A 409 -1.42 0.26 -18.02
N ASP A 410 -1.31 -0.69 -18.93
CA ASP A 410 -1.97 -2.01 -18.85
C ASP A 410 -0.94 -3.14 -18.63
N ASP A 411 0.24 -2.80 -18.09
CA ASP A 411 1.24 -3.75 -17.66
C ASP A 411 1.61 -3.54 -16.20
N PHE A 412 2.01 -4.61 -15.53
CA PHE A 412 2.55 -4.59 -14.18
C PHE A 412 3.85 -5.35 -14.12
N LEU A 413 4.88 -4.73 -13.53
CA LEU A 413 6.19 -5.31 -13.29
C LEU A 413 6.46 -5.37 -11.79
N MET A 414 6.71 -6.58 -11.29
CA MET A 414 7.24 -6.79 -9.94
C MET A 414 8.63 -7.41 -10.06
N HIS A 415 9.64 -6.65 -9.69
CA HIS A 415 11.03 -7.07 -9.74
C HIS A 415 11.55 -7.36 -8.33
N PHE A 416 11.81 -8.64 -8.05
CA PHE A 416 12.30 -9.11 -6.76
C PHE A 416 13.60 -9.91 -6.97
N PRO A 417 14.75 -9.23 -7.20
CA PRO A 417 16.05 -9.85 -7.49
C PRO A 417 16.74 -10.34 -6.20
N HIS A 418 15.98 -10.81 -5.24
CA HIS A 418 16.43 -11.32 -3.95
C HIS A 418 15.83 -12.70 -3.71
N GLY A 419 16.64 -13.64 -3.26
CA GLY A 419 16.18 -14.97 -2.81
C GLY A 419 15.98 -15.01 -1.29
N GLU A 420 15.75 -16.20 -0.77
CA GLU A 420 15.83 -16.52 0.67
C GLU A 420 14.71 -15.94 1.56
N HIS A 421 13.66 -15.33 1.00
CA HIS A 421 12.50 -14.93 1.81
C HIS A 421 11.36 -15.97 1.70
N ARG A 422 10.63 -15.97 0.60
CA ARG A 422 9.50 -16.89 0.34
C ARG A 422 9.46 -17.35 -1.12
N ALA A 423 10.33 -16.82 -1.94
CA ALA A 423 10.52 -17.18 -3.34
C ALA A 423 11.99 -17.02 -3.74
N ASN A 424 12.36 -17.61 -4.86
CA ASN A 424 13.67 -17.41 -5.46
C ASN A 424 13.75 -16.07 -6.19
N TYR A 425 14.94 -15.70 -6.66
CA TYR A 425 15.22 -14.50 -7.45
C TYR A 425 14.35 -14.46 -8.71
N PHE A 426 13.38 -13.57 -8.76
CA PHE A 426 12.39 -13.56 -9.85
C PHE A 426 11.99 -12.16 -10.30
N THR A 427 11.38 -12.11 -11.46
CA THR A 427 10.60 -10.98 -11.96
C THR A 427 9.27 -11.48 -12.48
N THR A 428 8.18 -10.88 -12.00
CA THR A 428 6.85 -11.11 -12.57
C THR A 428 6.50 -9.96 -13.51
N TYR A 429 6.01 -10.31 -14.70
CA TYR A 429 5.52 -9.34 -15.67
C TYR A 429 4.14 -9.75 -16.17
N ARG A 430 3.16 -8.88 -15.94
CA ARG A 430 1.82 -9.02 -16.48
C ARG A 430 1.58 -8.01 -17.59
N ALA A 431 1.03 -8.46 -18.70
CA ALA A 431 0.57 -7.60 -19.79
C ALA A 431 -0.72 -8.17 -20.40
N GLY A 432 -1.80 -7.41 -20.32
CA GLY A 432 -3.14 -7.89 -20.67
C GLY A 432 -3.54 -9.12 -19.83
N ASP A 433 -3.94 -10.18 -20.52
CA ASP A 433 -4.40 -11.44 -19.89
C ASP A 433 -3.23 -12.35 -19.46
N TRP A 434 -2.00 -12.07 -19.87
CA TRP A 434 -0.86 -12.95 -19.67
C TRP A 434 0.01 -12.50 -18.50
N LYS A 435 0.46 -13.47 -17.69
CA LYS A 435 1.43 -13.28 -16.61
C LYS A 435 2.59 -14.23 -16.79
N LEU A 436 3.79 -13.66 -16.91
CA LEU A 436 5.07 -14.37 -16.93
C LEU A 436 5.72 -14.25 -15.55
N ILE A 437 6.23 -15.35 -15.03
CA ILE A 437 7.17 -15.38 -13.90
C ILE A 437 8.51 -15.86 -14.44
N TYR A 438 9.53 -15.02 -14.31
CA TYR A 438 10.89 -15.30 -14.76
C TYR A 438 11.79 -15.50 -13.54
N TYR A 439 12.45 -16.65 -13.44
CA TYR A 439 13.38 -16.99 -12.37
C TYR A 439 14.82 -16.92 -12.89
N TYR A 440 15.69 -16.31 -12.09
CA TYR A 440 17.11 -16.13 -12.43
C TYR A 440 17.98 -17.32 -12.04
N ASN A 441 17.58 -18.10 -11.02
CA ASN A 441 18.23 -19.31 -10.51
C ASN A 441 19.75 -19.18 -10.23
N PRO A 442 20.24 -18.08 -9.64
CA PRO A 442 21.68 -17.88 -9.43
C PRO A 442 22.29 -18.88 -8.45
N ASP A 443 21.49 -19.41 -7.54
CA ASP A 443 21.83 -20.33 -6.44
C ASP A 443 21.89 -21.81 -6.88
N THR A 444 21.46 -22.13 -8.10
CA THR A 444 21.40 -23.51 -8.59
C THR A 444 22.16 -23.69 -9.89
N THR A 445 21.63 -23.17 -10.98
CA THR A 445 22.20 -23.40 -12.32
C THR A 445 22.71 -22.13 -13.00
N GLY A 446 22.26 -20.94 -12.54
CA GLY A 446 22.41 -19.68 -13.27
C GLY A 446 21.62 -19.63 -14.59
N GLU A 447 20.98 -20.74 -14.97
CA GLU A 447 20.15 -20.80 -16.17
C GLU A 447 18.72 -20.38 -15.82
N PRO A 448 18.13 -19.44 -16.59
CA PRO A 448 16.80 -18.95 -16.29
C PRO A 448 15.72 -20.02 -16.54
N SER A 449 14.65 -19.93 -15.76
CA SER A 449 13.42 -20.68 -15.98
C SER A 449 12.22 -19.74 -15.89
N TRP A 450 11.06 -20.20 -16.33
CA TRP A 450 9.87 -19.36 -16.35
C TRP A 450 8.59 -20.18 -16.22
N LYS A 451 7.51 -19.49 -15.81
CA LYS A 451 6.14 -19.99 -15.87
C LYS A 451 5.28 -18.96 -16.60
N LEU A 452 4.24 -19.43 -17.26
CA LEU A 452 3.30 -18.59 -17.98
C LEU A 452 1.86 -18.95 -17.60
N TYR A 453 1.07 -17.94 -17.27
CA TYR A 453 -0.35 -18.09 -16.94
C TYR A 453 -1.22 -17.18 -17.80
N ASN A 454 -2.39 -17.67 -18.21
CA ASN A 454 -3.44 -16.85 -18.80
C ASN A 454 -4.46 -16.50 -17.70
N LEU A 455 -4.35 -15.32 -17.10
CA LEU A 455 -5.20 -14.94 -15.95
C LEU A 455 -6.68 -14.74 -16.31
N LYS A 456 -7.03 -14.68 -17.59
CA LYS A 456 -8.42 -14.65 -18.01
C LYS A 456 -9.06 -16.04 -17.93
N GLU A 457 -8.34 -17.07 -18.34
CA GLU A 457 -8.80 -18.46 -18.36
C GLU A 457 -8.50 -19.17 -17.02
N ASP A 458 -7.39 -18.79 -16.39
CA ASP A 458 -6.88 -19.33 -15.12
C ASP A 458 -6.49 -18.19 -14.15
N PRO A 459 -7.46 -17.51 -13.56
CA PRO A 459 -7.20 -16.37 -12.67
C PRO A 459 -6.49 -16.77 -11.36
N PHE A 460 -6.37 -18.06 -11.09
CA PHE A 460 -5.80 -18.62 -9.87
C PHE A 460 -4.44 -19.31 -10.08
N GLU A 461 -3.86 -19.22 -11.27
CA GLU A 461 -2.50 -19.71 -11.57
C GLU A 461 -2.31 -21.20 -11.30
N GLN A 462 -3.30 -22.04 -11.69
CA GLN A 462 -3.30 -23.48 -11.46
C GLN A 462 -2.47 -24.22 -12.49
N THR A 463 -2.44 -23.75 -13.74
CA THR A 463 -1.85 -24.44 -14.88
C THR A 463 -0.80 -23.59 -15.56
N ASP A 464 0.47 -24.03 -15.46
CA ASP A 464 1.56 -23.43 -16.24
C ASP A 464 1.46 -23.85 -17.72
N VAL A 465 1.33 -22.87 -18.60
CA VAL A 465 1.19 -23.10 -20.04
C VAL A 465 2.40 -22.65 -20.85
N ALA A 466 3.57 -22.48 -20.21
CA ALA A 466 4.79 -22.00 -20.85
C ALA A 466 5.26 -22.90 -21.99
N GLU A 467 5.27 -24.22 -21.78
CA GLU A 467 5.75 -25.20 -22.78
C GLU A 467 4.88 -25.21 -24.06
N THR A 468 3.58 -24.97 -23.90
CA THR A 468 2.63 -24.96 -25.04
C THR A 468 2.54 -23.60 -25.73
N ASN A 469 3.16 -22.55 -25.15
CA ASN A 469 3.09 -21.17 -25.65
C ASN A 469 4.48 -20.48 -25.73
N PRO A 470 5.50 -21.11 -26.33
CA PRO A 470 6.89 -20.56 -26.33
C PRO A 470 6.99 -19.19 -27.01
N GLN A 471 6.17 -18.92 -28.03
CA GLN A 471 6.17 -17.61 -28.71
C GLN A 471 5.63 -16.49 -27.79
N ILE A 472 4.65 -16.78 -26.91
CA ILE A 472 4.12 -15.83 -25.94
C ILE A 472 5.18 -15.58 -24.87
N VAL A 473 5.82 -16.64 -24.35
CA VAL A 473 6.96 -16.54 -23.42
C VAL A 473 8.05 -15.62 -23.98
N GLY A 474 8.49 -15.86 -25.21
CA GLY A 474 9.52 -15.04 -25.85
C GLY A 474 9.13 -13.57 -26.00
N LYS A 475 7.88 -13.27 -26.35
CA LYS A 475 7.35 -11.89 -26.42
C LYS A 475 7.32 -11.23 -25.04
N MET A 476 6.85 -11.96 -24.02
CA MET A 476 6.74 -11.45 -22.66
C MET A 476 8.12 -11.16 -22.06
N ILE A 477 9.11 -12.06 -22.24
CA ILE A 477 10.48 -11.83 -21.75
C ILE A 477 11.10 -10.60 -22.43
N LYS A 478 10.91 -10.42 -23.75
CA LYS A 478 11.41 -9.23 -24.48
C LYS A 478 10.76 -7.94 -23.94
N ALA A 479 9.44 -7.95 -23.71
CA ALA A 479 8.74 -6.79 -23.18
C ALA A 479 9.18 -6.48 -21.74
N MET A 480 9.27 -7.50 -20.89
CA MET A 480 9.78 -7.40 -19.51
C MET A 480 11.21 -6.83 -19.48
N LYS A 481 12.12 -7.37 -20.30
CA LYS A 481 13.50 -6.88 -20.38
C LYS A 481 13.56 -5.41 -20.77
N LYS A 482 12.82 -5.01 -21.81
CA LYS A 482 12.73 -3.61 -22.24
C LYS A 482 12.22 -2.70 -21.10
N ARG A 483 11.27 -3.20 -20.30
CA ARG A 483 10.72 -2.46 -19.16
C ARG A 483 11.81 -2.30 -18.09
N LEU A 484 12.50 -3.37 -17.69
CA LEU A 484 13.58 -3.35 -16.71
C LEU A 484 14.72 -2.41 -17.13
N GLU A 485 15.13 -2.46 -18.41
CA GLU A 485 16.13 -1.57 -18.99
C GLU A 485 15.72 -0.10 -18.89
N SER A 486 14.47 0.22 -19.19
CA SER A 486 13.96 1.61 -19.12
C SER A 486 13.89 2.15 -17.69
N GLU A 487 13.89 1.28 -16.70
CA GLU A 487 13.88 1.60 -15.27
C GLU A 487 15.27 1.50 -14.62
N ASN A 488 16.32 1.15 -15.38
CA ASN A 488 17.69 0.91 -14.91
C ASN A 488 17.74 -0.11 -13.76
N ALA A 489 17.01 -1.21 -13.92
CA ALA A 489 16.91 -2.28 -12.93
C ALA A 489 18.26 -2.90 -12.60
N LEU A 490 18.43 -3.31 -11.35
CA LEU A 490 19.56 -4.11 -10.90
C LEU A 490 19.16 -5.58 -10.85
N TYR A 491 20.03 -6.47 -11.30
CA TYR A 491 19.76 -7.90 -11.38
C TYR A 491 20.51 -8.71 -10.31
N PRO A 492 20.08 -9.94 -10.03
CA PRO A 492 20.90 -10.88 -9.27
C PRO A 492 22.26 -11.11 -9.95
N VAL A 493 23.23 -11.57 -9.19
CA VAL A 493 24.57 -11.89 -9.71
C VAL A 493 24.86 -13.39 -9.60
N ASP A 494 25.72 -13.92 -10.46
CA ASP A 494 26.25 -15.27 -10.34
C ASP A 494 27.35 -15.38 -9.28
N GLU A 495 27.92 -16.56 -9.08
CA GLU A 495 29.03 -16.82 -8.14
C GLU A 495 30.28 -15.98 -8.43
N LYS A 496 30.45 -15.50 -9.67
CA LYS A 496 31.56 -14.64 -10.10
C LYS A 496 31.25 -13.15 -10.01
N GLY A 497 30.02 -12.80 -9.59
CA GLY A 497 29.55 -11.42 -9.53
C GLY A 497 29.07 -10.85 -10.85
N ASN A 498 28.86 -11.65 -11.89
CA ASN A 498 28.30 -11.17 -13.15
C ASN A 498 26.79 -11.01 -13.05
N SER A 499 26.27 -9.91 -13.59
CA SER A 499 24.83 -9.62 -13.62
C SER A 499 24.05 -10.61 -14.47
N LEU A 500 22.95 -11.15 -13.94
CA LEU A 500 22.07 -12.10 -14.60
C LEU A 500 20.89 -11.39 -15.28
N GLU A 501 21.16 -10.68 -16.37
CA GLU A 501 20.09 -10.05 -17.14
C GLU A 501 19.15 -11.08 -17.80
N PRO A 502 17.83 -10.77 -17.91
CA PRO A 502 16.90 -11.64 -18.62
C PRO A 502 17.31 -11.91 -20.05
N ASN A 503 17.28 -13.17 -20.45
CA ASN A 503 17.63 -13.62 -21.79
C ASN A 503 16.64 -14.67 -22.32
N ILE A 504 16.68 -14.91 -23.64
CA ILE A 504 15.78 -15.83 -24.37
C ILE A 504 16.55 -16.97 -25.03
N LYS A 505 17.82 -17.19 -24.69
CA LYS A 505 18.69 -18.14 -25.43
C LYS A 505 18.17 -19.58 -25.44
N ASN A 506 17.42 -19.97 -24.44
CA ASN A 506 16.90 -21.34 -24.24
C ASN A 506 15.43 -21.50 -24.66
N ILE A 507 14.86 -20.53 -25.37
CA ILE A 507 13.49 -20.65 -25.88
C ILE A 507 13.52 -21.23 -27.27
N ASN A 508 12.98 -22.43 -27.45
CA ASN A 508 12.70 -23.02 -28.78
C ASN A 508 11.51 -22.27 -29.38
N LEU A 509 11.81 -21.24 -30.19
CA LEU A 509 10.77 -20.40 -30.86
C LEU A 509 10.27 -21.06 -32.13
#